data_0aca803381dae8ae2a471ffc1c758db4
#
_entry.id   0aca803381dae8ae2a471ffc1c758db4
#
_cell.length_a   1.000
_cell.length_b   1.000
_cell.length_c   1.000
_cell.angle_alpha   90.00
_cell.angle_beta   90.00
_cell.angle_gamma   90.00
#
_symmetry.space_group_name_H-M   'P 1'
#
loop_
_entity.id
_entity.type
_entity.pdbx_description
1 polymer ?
#
loop_
_entity_poly.entity_id
_entity_poly.type
_entity_poly.pdbx_seq_one_letter_code
_entity_poly.pdbx_strand_id
1 'polypeptide(L)'
;HRDLHSFPTRRSSDLSRQKELMGKTFIDFQQTSYMQEHGVVFNKAEGLYCWDTEGKRYFDAIGGVYVATLGHRHPEILDAMRAQMEKAIFVPPLHGISDVGLEFIEKMGSITPGNLNFIKAFSGGSEANEAAFKFVRQYYKQTGKPNKYKFISMYLSYHGATMAAATASGGAARRTKFEPQVGGFLKVPNPVQLRDAFPTWEEANRFCANWIEDVIVNENPDTIAGVLLEPICNTAGIVKPTAEYF
;
A
#
# COMPACT_ATOMS: atom_id res chain seq x y z
N HIS A 1 32.13 -24.87 -10.17
CA HIS A 1 31.12 -24.54 -9.18
C HIS A 1 31.76 -23.67 -8.11
N ARG A 2 31.55 -22.34 -8.15
CA ARG A 2 31.86 -21.49 -7.00
C ARG A 2 30.73 -21.68 -5.98
N ASP A 3 31.09 -22.07 -4.78
CA ASP A 3 30.18 -22.18 -3.63
C ASP A 3 29.52 -20.81 -3.37
N LEU A 4 28.31 -20.63 -3.87
CA LEU A 4 27.49 -19.42 -3.68
C LEU A 4 26.89 -19.34 -2.25
N HIS A 5 27.22 -20.28 -1.37
CA HIS A 5 26.60 -20.41 -0.04
C HIS A 5 27.48 -19.97 1.13
N SER A 6 28.72 -19.55 0.93
CA SER A 6 29.54 -18.99 1.99
C SER A 6 29.47 -17.46 1.99
N PHE A 7 28.43 -16.90 2.59
CA PHE A 7 28.55 -15.51 3.05
C PHE A 7 29.64 -15.45 4.12
N PRO A 8 30.63 -14.56 4.00
CA PRO A 8 31.69 -14.45 4.98
C PRO A 8 31.08 -14.14 6.35
N THR A 9 31.53 -14.88 7.38
CA THR A 9 31.21 -14.59 8.79
C THR A 9 31.59 -13.16 9.10
N ARG A 10 30.59 -12.30 9.37
CA ARG A 10 30.81 -10.86 9.61
C ARG A 10 31.55 -10.65 10.93
N ARG A 11 32.60 -9.82 10.91
CA ARG A 11 33.40 -9.41 12.08
C ARG A 11 32.78 -8.16 12.75
N SER A 12 33.21 -7.84 13.97
CA SER A 12 32.76 -6.64 14.71
C SER A 12 32.95 -5.31 13.97
N SER A 13 33.91 -5.23 13.04
CA SER A 13 34.08 -4.12 12.09
C SER A 13 32.85 -3.87 11.19
N ASP A 14 31.96 -4.86 11.07
CA ASP A 14 30.77 -4.76 10.24
C ASP A 14 29.63 -3.97 10.93
N LEU A 15 29.55 -4.01 12.27
CA LEU A 15 28.52 -3.28 13.01
C LEU A 15 28.73 -1.77 12.96
N SER A 16 29.96 -1.29 13.09
CA SER A 16 30.27 0.14 12.97
C SER A 16 29.98 0.65 11.56
N ARG A 17 30.31 -0.14 10.53
CA ARG A 17 29.98 0.16 9.15
C ARG A 17 28.48 0.13 8.89
N GLN A 18 27.73 -0.81 9.45
CA GLN A 18 26.28 -0.85 9.33
C GLN A 18 25.64 0.41 9.90
N LYS A 19 26.05 0.84 11.10
CA LYS A 19 25.60 2.09 11.72
C LYS A 19 25.93 3.31 10.85
N GLU A 20 27.14 3.38 10.32
CA GLU A 20 27.54 4.44 9.39
C GLU A 20 26.62 4.48 8.15
N LEU A 21 26.34 3.31 7.54
CA LEU A 21 25.48 3.21 6.37
C LEU A 21 24.02 3.53 6.68
N MET A 22 23.53 3.19 7.86
CA MET A 22 22.19 3.60 8.30
C MET A 22 22.06 5.12 8.42
N GLY A 23 23.14 5.84 8.71
CA GLY A 23 23.19 7.31 8.67
C GLY A 23 23.18 7.90 7.25
N LYS A 24 23.31 7.08 6.21
CA LYS A 24 23.34 7.48 4.80
C LYS A 24 22.07 7.08 4.03
N THR A 25 21.03 6.61 4.72
CA THR A 25 19.76 6.21 4.11
C THR A 25 18.57 6.80 4.85
N PHE A 26 17.41 6.79 4.20
CA PHE A 26 16.14 7.15 4.81
C PHE A 26 15.36 5.88 5.16
N ILE A 27 14.83 5.85 6.38
CA ILE A 27 13.83 4.87 6.80
C ILE A 27 12.56 5.67 7.09
N ASP A 28 11.48 5.27 6.43
CA ASP A 28 10.21 5.99 6.50
C ASP A 28 9.75 6.20 7.95
N PHE A 29 9.33 7.44 8.25
CA PHE A 29 8.85 7.89 9.57
C PHE A 29 9.86 7.82 10.71
N GLN A 30 11.14 7.60 10.42
CA GLN A 30 12.20 7.54 11.43
C GLN A 30 13.19 8.71 11.25
N GLN A 31 13.75 9.17 12.34
CA GLN A 31 14.88 10.08 12.30
C GLN A 31 16.16 9.30 11.98
N THR A 32 16.93 9.76 11.00
CA THR A 32 18.16 9.09 10.56
C THR A 32 19.16 8.92 11.71
N SER A 33 19.34 9.94 12.56
CA SER A 33 20.22 9.86 13.74
C SER A 33 19.77 8.80 14.75
N TYR A 34 18.46 8.70 15.00
CA TYR A 34 17.91 7.67 15.87
C TYR A 34 18.15 6.26 15.29
N MET A 35 17.89 6.09 14.00
CA MET A 35 18.11 4.80 13.33
C MET A 35 19.59 4.42 13.26
N GLN A 36 20.47 5.39 13.10
CA GLN A 36 21.92 5.15 13.14
C GLN A 36 22.38 4.61 14.50
N GLU A 37 21.76 5.09 15.59
CA GLU A 37 22.12 4.67 16.95
C GLU A 37 21.40 3.39 17.39
N HIS A 38 20.09 3.30 17.12
CA HIS A 38 19.18 2.28 17.67
C HIS A 38 18.60 1.32 16.64
N GLY A 39 18.81 1.58 15.36
CA GLY A 39 18.20 0.79 14.28
C GLY A 39 18.71 -0.66 14.25
N VAL A 40 17.82 -1.56 13.87
CA VAL A 40 18.09 -2.99 13.75
C VAL A 40 18.40 -3.34 12.30
N VAL A 41 19.45 -4.12 12.08
CA VAL A 41 19.79 -4.65 10.74
C VAL A 41 19.42 -6.12 10.68
N PHE A 42 18.34 -6.43 9.99
CA PHE A 42 17.90 -7.81 9.79
C PHE A 42 18.71 -8.49 8.68
N ASN A 43 19.05 -9.75 8.87
CA ASN A 43 19.79 -10.57 7.90
C ASN A 43 19.12 -11.92 7.62
N LYS A 44 18.17 -12.34 8.43
CA LYS A 44 17.44 -13.61 8.28
C LYS A 44 15.98 -13.41 8.65
N ALA A 45 15.10 -14.08 7.91
CA ALA A 45 13.69 -14.22 8.28
C ALA A 45 13.21 -15.63 7.90
N GLU A 46 12.36 -16.23 8.75
CA GLU A 46 11.83 -17.60 8.54
C GLU A 46 10.56 -17.81 9.38
N GLY A 47 9.50 -18.31 8.78
CA GLY A 47 8.22 -18.46 9.43
C GLY A 47 7.71 -17.15 10.00
N LEU A 48 7.51 -17.08 11.31
CA LEU A 48 7.02 -15.89 12.01
C LEU A 48 8.14 -15.03 12.63
N TYR A 49 9.40 -15.30 12.32
CA TYR A 49 10.51 -14.69 13.01
C TYR A 49 11.52 -14.05 12.05
N CYS A 50 12.10 -12.95 12.52
CA CYS A 50 13.27 -12.31 11.93
C CYS A 50 14.46 -12.34 12.89
N TRP A 51 15.67 -12.32 12.35
CA TRP A 51 16.90 -12.23 13.14
C TRP A 51 17.73 -11.06 12.66
N ASP A 52 18.33 -10.36 13.60
CA ASP A 52 19.31 -9.32 13.28
C ASP A 52 20.70 -9.92 13.04
N THR A 53 21.63 -9.04 12.69
CA THR A 53 23.03 -9.41 12.43
C THR A 53 23.78 -9.83 13.68
N GLU A 54 23.24 -9.64 14.86
CA GLU A 54 23.79 -10.08 16.15
C GLU A 54 23.21 -11.44 16.59
N GLY A 55 22.25 -11.98 15.80
CA GLY A 55 21.60 -13.27 16.05
C GLY A 55 20.40 -13.17 17.00
N LYS A 56 19.99 -11.98 17.39
CA LYS A 56 18.79 -11.80 18.21
C LYS A 56 17.54 -12.05 17.37
N ARG A 57 16.62 -12.82 17.92
CA ARG A 57 15.36 -13.21 17.30
C ARG A 57 14.22 -12.28 17.68
N TYR A 58 13.43 -11.88 16.71
CA TYR A 58 12.23 -11.06 16.84
C TYR A 58 11.02 -11.79 16.28
N PHE A 59 9.90 -11.72 16.99
CA PHE A 59 8.62 -12.18 16.47
C PHE A 59 8.01 -11.08 15.59
N ASP A 60 7.75 -11.41 14.33
CA ASP A 60 7.16 -10.47 13.37
C ASP A 60 5.63 -10.49 13.46
N ALA A 61 5.09 -9.85 14.48
CA ALA A 61 3.65 -9.79 14.73
C ALA A 61 2.87 -8.98 13.68
N ILE A 62 3.55 -8.20 12.84
CA ILE A 62 2.93 -7.39 11.78
C ILE A 62 3.05 -8.02 10.39
N GLY A 63 3.70 -9.20 10.30
CA GLY A 63 3.84 -9.95 9.05
C GLY A 63 4.51 -9.12 7.93
N GLY A 64 5.67 -8.50 8.22
CA GLY A 64 6.38 -7.66 7.24
C GLY A 64 5.56 -6.48 6.75
N VAL A 65 4.78 -5.87 7.63
CA VAL A 65 3.79 -4.82 7.29
C VAL A 65 2.76 -5.35 6.27
N TYR A 66 2.14 -6.49 6.62
CA TYR A 66 1.08 -7.20 5.86
C TYR A 66 1.53 -7.87 4.55
N VAL A 67 2.81 -7.93 4.26
CA VAL A 67 3.34 -8.53 3.02
C VAL A 67 3.70 -10.00 3.20
N ALA A 68 4.15 -10.40 4.39
CA ALA A 68 4.56 -11.77 4.71
C ALA A 68 3.49 -12.54 5.51
N THR A 69 2.21 -12.43 5.13
CA THR A 69 1.08 -13.01 5.86
C THR A 69 1.07 -14.54 5.89
N LEU A 70 1.74 -15.20 4.95
CA LEU A 70 1.96 -16.65 4.92
C LEU A 70 3.23 -17.09 5.66
N GLY A 71 3.92 -16.15 6.30
CA GLY A 71 5.22 -16.34 6.92
C GLY A 71 6.37 -16.11 5.95
N HIS A 72 7.52 -15.78 6.53
CA HIS A 72 8.75 -15.58 5.78
C HIS A 72 9.27 -16.90 5.18
N ARG A 73 9.74 -16.86 3.94
CA ARG A 73 10.32 -18.01 3.24
C ARG A 73 9.36 -19.21 3.11
N HIS A 74 8.07 -18.96 2.85
CA HIS A 74 7.13 -20.05 2.58
C HIS A 74 7.68 -20.99 1.49
N PRO A 75 7.82 -22.30 1.74
CA PRO A 75 8.54 -23.21 0.84
C PRO A 75 7.98 -23.23 -0.59
N GLU A 76 6.67 -23.39 -0.73
CA GLU A 76 6.00 -23.45 -2.04
C GLU A 76 6.20 -22.16 -2.86
N ILE A 77 6.17 -20.97 -2.20
CA ILE A 77 6.43 -19.69 -2.85
C ILE A 77 7.88 -19.62 -3.32
N LEU A 78 8.84 -20.03 -2.48
CA LEU A 78 10.25 -20.02 -2.85
C LEU A 78 10.53 -20.95 -4.03
N ASP A 79 9.92 -22.13 -4.04
CA ASP A 79 10.13 -23.12 -5.10
C ASP A 79 9.49 -22.64 -6.42
N ALA A 80 8.31 -22.05 -6.38
CA ALA A 80 7.69 -21.39 -7.54
C ALA A 80 8.56 -20.25 -8.10
N MET A 81 9.11 -19.41 -7.21
CA MET A 81 10.01 -18.32 -7.62
C MET A 81 11.30 -18.85 -8.27
N ARG A 82 11.91 -19.89 -7.70
CA ARG A 82 13.11 -20.54 -8.26
C ARG A 82 12.81 -21.11 -9.63
N ALA A 83 11.73 -21.88 -9.77
CA ALA A 83 11.33 -22.45 -11.05
C ALA A 83 11.09 -21.39 -12.12
N GLN A 84 10.45 -20.27 -11.76
CA GLN A 84 10.23 -19.15 -12.68
C GLN A 84 11.54 -18.45 -13.05
N MET A 85 12.47 -18.26 -12.12
CA MET A 85 13.77 -17.64 -12.40
C MET A 85 14.60 -18.47 -13.40
N GLU A 86 14.53 -19.80 -13.33
CA GLU A 86 15.19 -20.68 -14.31
C GLU A 86 14.53 -20.60 -15.70
N LYS A 87 13.25 -20.26 -15.78
CA LYS A 87 12.49 -20.17 -17.02
C LYS A 87 12.61 -18.79 -17.68
N ALA A 88 12.27 -17.75 -16.96
CA ALA A 88 12.36 -16.35 -17.40
C ALA A 88 12.24 -15.38 -16.23
N ILE A 89 13.18 -14.46 -16.10
CA ILE A 89 13.16 -13.37 -15.10
C ILE A 89 12.39 -12.16 -15.62
N PHE A 90 12.49 -11.88 -16.91
CA PHE A 90 11.92 -10.71 -17.55
C PHE A 90 11.46 -11.03 -18.96
N VAL A 91 10.34 -10.46 -19.37
CA VAL A 91 9.83 -10.50 -20.75
C VAL A 91 9.56 -9.08 -21.25
N PRO A 92 9.67 -8.79 -22.55
CA PRO A 92 9.45 -7.44 -23.11
C PRO A 92 7.99 -7.00 -22.94
N PRO A 93 7.64 -6.08 -22.03
CA PRO A 93 6.25 -5.79 -21.67
C PRO A 93 5.47 -5.03 -22.76
N LEU A 94 6.16 -4.45 -23.73
CA LEU A 94 5.53 -3.78 -24.88
C LEU A 94 5.16 -4.75 -26.00
N HIS A 95 5.68 -5.97 -25.99
CA HIS A 95 5.54 -6.93 -27.08
C HIS A 95 4.83 -8.21 -26.66
N GLY A 96 4.64 -8.42 -25.36
CA GLY A 96 4.00 -9.62 -24.86
C GLY A 96 3.83 -9.65 -23.35
N ILE A 97 3.32 -10.76 -22.87
CA ILE A 97 3.14 -11.07 -21.47
C ILE A 97 3.66 -12.49 -21.22
N SER A 98 4.18 -12.76 -20.03
CA SER A 98 4.59 -14.12 -19.66
C SER A 98 3.38 -15.04 -19.43
N ASP A 99 3.56 -16.33 -19.58
CA ASP A 99 2.56 -17.34 -19.26
C ASP A 99 2.12 -17.25 -17.79
N VAL A 100 3.06 -17.14 -16.84
CA VAL A 100 2.75 -16.93 -15.42
C VAL A 100 1.97 -15.63 -15.18
N GLY A 101 2.19 -14.60 -16.01
CA GLY A 101 1.39 -13.37 -15.99
C GLY A 101 -0.06 -13.61 -16.39
N LEU A 102 -0.30 -14.48 -17.38
CA LEU A 102 -1.66 -14.88 -17.80
C LEU A 102 -2.35 -15.70 -16.71
N GLU A 103 -1.66 -16.67 -16.12
CA GLU A 103 -2.17 -17.46 -15.00
C GLU A 103 -2.55 -16.58 -13.80
N PHE A 104 -1.73 -15.56 -13.51
CA PHE A 104 -2.04 -14.58 -12.46
C PHE A 104 -3.32 -13.80 -12.78
N ILE A 105 -3.48 -13.30 -14.02
CA ILE A 105 -4.68 -12.56 -14.46
C ILE A 105 -5.93 -13.44 -14.32
N GLU A 106 -5.87 -14.69 -14.78
CA GLU A 106 -6.96 -15.64 -14.67
C GLU A 106 -7.34 -15.89 -13.21
N LYS A 107 -6.34 -16.17 -12.36
CA LYS A 107 -6.56 -16.41 -10.94
C LYS A 107 -7.16 -15.19 -10.25
N MET A 108 -6.62 -14.00 -10.48
CA MET A 108 -7.14 -12.77 -9.91
C MET A 108 -8.56 -12.49 -10.37
N GLY A 109 -8.85 -12.63 -11.68
CA GLY A 109 -10.21 -12.45 -12.21
C GLY A 109 -11.23 -13.41 -11.62
N SER A 110 -10.80 -14.61 -11.19
CA SER A 110 -11.69 -15.60 -10.55
C SER A 110 -12.08 -15.28 -9.10
N ILE A 111 -11.34 -14.39 -8.41
CA ILE A 111 -11.56 -14.04 -7.01
C ILE A 111 -12.03 -12.60 -6.79
N THR A 112 -12.01 -11.77 -7.82
CA THR A 112 -12.55 -10.40 -7.77
C THR A 112 -14.08 -10.39 -7.84
N PRO A 113 -14.75 -9.44 -7.19
CA PRO A 113 -16.21 -9.41 -7.15
C PRO A 113 -16.83 -9.03 -8.52
N GLY A 114 -17.98 -9.61 -8.80
CA GLY A 114 -18.78 -9.30 -9.99
C GLY A 114 -18.04 -9.62 -11.29
N ASN A 115 -17.95 -8.64 -12.18
CA ASN A 115 -17.28 -8.73 -13.47
C ASN A 115 -15.95 -7.98 -13.55
N LEU A 116 -15.32 -7.70 -12.40
CA LEU A 116 -14.02 -7.02 -12.33
C LEU A 116 -12.88 -8.00 -12.68
N ASN A 117 -12.81 -8.42 -13.94
CA ASN A 117 -11.87 -9.42 -14.43
C ASN A 117 -10.75 -8.86 -15.34
N PHE A 118 -10.70 -7.54 -15.51
CA PHE A 118 -9.56 -6.85 -16.13
C PHE A 118 -8.50 -6.53 -15.10
N ILE A 119 -7.41 -7.27 -15.13
CA ILE A 119 -6.36 -7.19 -14.12
C ILE A 119 -5.10 -6.61 -14.71
N LYS A 120 -4.50 -5.66 -14.02
CA LYS A 120 -3.15 -5.15 -14.29
C LYS A 120 -2.35 -5.10 -13.01
N ALA A 121 -1.20 -5.77 -13.01
CA ALA A 121 -0.24 -5.73 -11.91
C ALA A 121 0.67 -4.49 -12.01
N PHE A 122 1.07 -3.97 -10.86
CA PHE A 122 2.04 -2.88 -10.68
C PHE A 122 3.05 -3.28 -9.61
N SER A 123 4.17 -2.57 -9.52
CA SER A 123 5.23 -2.88 -8.55
C SER A 123 4.82 -2.60 -7.11
N GLY A 124 3.83 -1.75 -6.89
CA GLY A 124 3.32 -1.44 -5.56
C GLY A 124 1.94 -0.78 -5.57
N GLY A 125 1.30 -0.71 -4.39
CA GLY A 125 -0.03 -0.12 -4.23
C GLY A 125 -0.10 1.36 -4.58
N SER A 126 0.97 2.12 -4.34
CA SER A 126 1.04 3.53 -4.74
C SER A 126 0.92 3.69 -6.25
N GLU A 127 1.65 2.89 -7.03
CA GLU A 127 1.61 2.89 -8.49
C GLU A 127 0.26 2.40 -9.02
N ALA A 128 -0.33 1.39 -8.37
CA ALA A 128 -1.66 0.91 -8.71
C ALA A 128 -2.72 2.02 -8.55
N ASN A 129 -2.67 2.79 -7.46
CA ASN A 129 -3.56 3.92 -7.23
C ASN A 129 -3.32 5.06 -8.22
N GLU A 130 -2.06 5.41 -8.52
CA GLU A 130 -1.74 6.39 -9.57
C GLU A 130 -2.33 5.99 -10.93
N ALA A 131 -2.22 4.72 -11.28
CA ALA A 131 -2.79 4.18 -12.51
C ALA A 131 -4.32 4.25 -12.48
N ALA A 132 -4.96 3.89 -11.36
CA ALA A 132 -6.41 3.96 -11.19
C ALA A 132 -6.93 5.39 -11.39
N PHE A 133 -6.30 6.40 -10.78
CA PHE A 133 -6.68 7.81 -10.96
C PHE A 133 -6.56 8.24 -12.41
N LYS A 134 -5.49 7.85 -13.10
CA LYS A 134 -5.29 8.14 -14.52
C LYS A 134 -6.32 7.45 -15.40
N PHE A 135 -6.62 6.17 -15.14
CA PHE A 135 -7.61 5.39 -15.87
C PHE A 135 -9.00 6.00 -15.77
N VAL A 136 -9.42 6.34 -14.55
CA VAL A 136 -10.75 6.95 -14.32
C VAL A 136 -10.85 8.29 -15.03
N ARG A 137 -9.84 9.16 -14.93
CA ARG A 137 -9.81 10.43 -15.65
C ARG A 137 -9.83 10.25 -17.18
N GLN A 138 -9.08 9.28 -17.69
CA GLN A 138 -9.07 8.93 -19.12
C GLN A 138 -10.44 8.42 -19.59
N TYR A 139 -11.04 7.51 -18.84
CA TYR A 139 -12.37 6.97 -19.13
C TYR A 139 -13.41 8.09 -19.27
N TYR A 140 -13.48 8.99 -18.30
CA TYR A 140 -14.44 10.09 -18.36
C TYR A 140 -14.18 11.06 -19.52
N LYS A 141 -12.93 11.36 -19.85
CA LYS A 141 -12.61 12.17 -21.03
C LYS A 141 -13.06 11.50 -22.33
N GLN A 142 -12.82 10.21 -22.46
CA GLN A 142 -13.18 9.44 -23.65
C GLN A 142 -14.69 9.20 -23.78
N THR A 143 -15.43 9.24 -22.68
CA THR A 143 -16.90 9.06 -22.65
C THR A 143 -17.68 10.38 -22.64
N GLY A 144 -17.04 11.50 -22.99
CA GLY A 144 -17.71 12.80 -23.11
C GLY A 144 -17.97 13.52 -21.79
N LYS A 145 -17.31 13.12 -20.69
CA LYS A 145 -17.44 13.74 -19.35
C LYS A 145 -16.10 14.28 -18.86
N PRO A 146 -15.40 15.19 -19.58
CA PRO A 146 -14.03 15.58 -19.30
C PRO A 146 -13.84 16.31 -17.96
N ASN A 147 -14.90 16.83 -17.37
CA ASN A 147 -14.87 17.54 -16.11
C ASN A 147 -14.90 16.61 -14.88
N LYS A 148 -15.15 15.30 -15.05
CA LYS A 148 -15.08 14.33 -13.96
C LYS A 148 -13.62 13.95 -13.70
N TYR A 149 -13.00 14.57 -12.68
CA TYR A 149 -11.59 14.36 -12.32
C TYR A 149 -11.31 14.35 -10.83
N LYS A 150 -12.31 14.78 -10.00
CA LYS A 150 -12.14 14.83 -8.54
C LYS A 150 -12.38 13.48 -7.91
N PHE A 151 -11.58 13.16 -6.88
CA PHE A 151 -11.72 11.95 -6.05
C PHE A 151 -12.00 12.35 -4.61
N ILE A 152 -12.89 11.62 -3.96
CA ILE A 152 -13.19 11.76 -2.55
C ILE A 152 -12.50 10.62 -1.80
N SER A 153 -11.85 10.92 -0.68
CA SER A 153 -11.24 9.94 0.23
C SER A 153 -11.37 10.36 1.69
N MET A 154 -11.22 9.41 2.61
CA MET A 154 -11.39 9.67 4.04
C MET A 154 -10.13 10.30 4.66
N TYR A 155 -10.31 11.11 5.71
CA TYR A 155 -9.24 11.38 6.66
C TYR A 155 -8.77 10.09 7.35
N LEU A 156 -7.55 10.09 7.84
CA LEU A 156 -6.86 8.96 8.49
C LEU A 156 -6.63 7.73 7.58
N SER A 157 -7.00 7.79 6.30
CA SER A 157 -6.76 6.73 5.33
C SER A 157 -5.32 6.70 4.82
N TYR A 158 -4.92 5.58 4.21
CA TYR A 158 -3.63 5.44 3.53
C TYR A 158 -3.80 4.80 2.15
N HIS A 159 -3.36 5.50 1.13
CA HIS A 159 -3.49 5.06 -0.26
C HIS A 159 -2.15 5.02 -1.00
N GLY A 160 -1.06 5.31 -0.33
CA GLY A 160 0.29 5.24 -0.90
C GLY A 160 1.16 6.46 -0.60
N ALA A 161 2.38 6.45 -1.13
CA ALA A 161 3.43 7.44 -0.87
C ALA A 161 3.87 8.25 -2.10
N THR A 162 3.38 7.95 -3.31
CA THR A 162 3.56 8.80 -4.50
C THR A 162 2.69 10.05 -4.41
N MET A 163 2.94 11.07 -5.23
CA MET A 163 2.30 12.38 -5.05
C MET A 163 0.78 12.34 -5.03
N ALA A 164 0.11 11.68 -6.01
CA ALA A 164 -1.35 11.61 -6.00
C ALA A 164 -1.87 10.61 -4.95
N ALA A 165 -1.20 9.48 -4.75
CA ALA A 165 -1.57 8.52 -3.71
C ALA A 165 -1.41 9.10 -2.29
N ALA A 166 -0.35 9.88 -2.03
CA ALA A 166 -0.17 10.62 -0.78
C ALA A 166 -1.24 11.71 -0.61
N THR A 167 -1.59 12.41 -1.69
CA THR A 167 -2.70 13.38 -1.68
C THR A 167 -4.03 12.70 -1.37
N ALA A 168 -4.29 11.52 -1.93
CA ALA A 168 -5.46 10.70 -1.62
C ALA A 168 -5.46 10.21 -0.17
N SER A 169 -4.29 9.98 0.44
CA SER A 169 -4.18 9.59 1.84
C SER A 169 -4.65 10.69 2.79
N GLY A 170 -5.28 10.31 3.91
CA GLY A 170 -5.92 11.22 4.85
C GLY A 170 -5.09 11.58 6.09
N GLY A 171 -3.97 10.89 6.33
CA GLY A 171 -3.11 11.10 7.49
C GLY A 171 -2.25 12.37 7.36
N ALA A 172 -2.43 13.36 8.22
CA ALA A 172 -1.70 14.64 8.17
C ALA A 172 -0.17 14.43 8.21
N ALA A 173 0.33 13.61 9.12
CA ALA A 173 1.77 13.37 9.28
C ALA A 173 2.45 12.79 8.01
N ARG A 174 1.66 12.13 7.15
CA ARG A 174 2.13 11.51 5.90
C ARG A 174 1.98 12.42 4.68
N ARG A 175 1.39 13.58 4.83
CA ARG A 175 0.93 14.41 3.72
C ARG A 175 1.44 15.85 3.78
N THR A 176 1.26 16.54 4.92
CA THR A 176 1.44 17.98 5.03
C THR A 176 2.87 18.46 4.80
N LYS A 177 3.88 17.61 5.01
CA LYS A 177 5.28 17.95 4.76
C LYS A 177 5.66 17.94 3.27
N PHE A 178 4.76 17.48 2.41
CA PHE A 178 4.98 17.35 0.96
C PHE A 178 4.06 18.24 0.13
N GLU A 179 3.57 19.30 0.73
CA GLU A 179 2.75 20.29 0.04
C GLU A 179 3.59 21.20 -0.90
N PRO A 180 3.03 21.71 -2.01
CA PRO A 180 1.62 21.62 -2.42
C PRO A 180 1.26 20.23 -2.97
N GLN A 181 -0.01 19.85 -2.74
CA GLN A 181 -0.54 18.56 -3.16
C GLN A 181 -1.15 18.59 -4.56
N VAL A 182 -1.42 17.40 -5.12
CA VAL A 182 -2.09 17.26 -6.42
C VAL A 182 -3.55 17.69 -6.30
N GLY A 183 -4.00 18.58 -7.19
CA GLY A 183 -5.39 19.04 -7.21
C GLY A 183 -6.42 17.94 -7.55
N GLY A 184 -7.65 18.15 -7.03
CA GLY A 184 -8.78 17.28 -7.32
C GLY A 184 -8.96 16.12 -6.33
N PHE A 185 -8.45 16.24 -5.11
CA PHE A 185 -8.70 15.28 -4.03
C PHE A 185 -9.41 15.96 -2.86
N LEU A 186 -10.60 15.47 -2.56
CA LEU A 186 -11.47 15.95 -1.48
C LEU A 186 -11.41 15.02 -0.30
N LYS A 187 -11.61 15.54 0.91
CA LYS A 187 -11.56 14.75 2.15
C LYS A 187 -12.90 14.76 2.86
N VAL A 188 -13.29 13.58 3.33
CA VAL A 188 -14.46 13.40 4.20
C VAL A 188 -14.03 12.80 5.55
N PRO A 189 -14.82 12.97 6.61
CA PRO A 189 -14.53 12.37 7.90
C PRO A 189 -14.45 10.85 7.82
N ASN A 190 -13.52 10.27 8.59
CA ASN A 190 -13.55 8.84 8.89
C ASN A 190 -14.51 8.62 10.07
N PRO A 191 -15.38 7.59 10.07
CA PRO A 191 -16.30 7.35 11.17
C PRO A 191 -15.65 7.30 12.56
N VAL A 192 -14.39 6.84 12.66
CA VAL A 192 -13.69 6.80 13.95
C VAL A 192 -13.46 8.18 14.57
N GLN A 193 -13.34 9.23 13.76
CA GLN A 193 -13.15 10.60 14.24
C GLN A 193 -14.41 11.15 14.94
N LEU A 194 -15.56 10.57 14.62
CA LEU A 194 -16.86 11.00 15.13
C LEU A 194 -17.48 9.99 16.09
N ARG A 195 -16.73 8.94 16.47
CA ARG A 195 -17.23 7.87 17.35
C ARG A 195 -17.87 8.40 18.64
N ASP A 196 -17.21 9.36 19.27
CA ASP A 196 -17.65 9.91 20.55
C ASP A 196 -18.64 11.08 20.39
N ALA A 197 -18.90 11.52 19.16
CA ALA A 197 -19.88 12.57 18.85
C ALA A 197 -21.31 12.02 18.64
N PHE A 198 -21.46 10.71 18.49
CA PHE A 198 -22.74 10.04 18.26
C PHE A 198 -23.02 8.97 19.32
N PRO A 199 -24.29 8.73 19.66
CA PRO A 199 -24.68 7.71 20.64
C PRO A 199 -24.24 6.29 20.25
N THR A 200 -24.24 5.97 18.95
CA THR A 200 -23.89 4.65 18.44
C THR A 200 -22.88 4.71 17.30
N TRP A 201 -22.19 3.59 17.09
CA TRP A 201 -21.26 3.44 15.97
C TRP A 201 -21.97 3.49 14.62
N GLU A 202 -23.17 2.96 14.55
CA GLU A 202 -24.03 2.95 13.39
C GLU A 202 -24.42 4.37 12.97
N GLU A 203 -24.78 5.22 13.93
CA GLU A 203 -25.12 6.64 13.66
C GLU A 203 -23.91 7.43 13.16
N ALA A 204 -22.74 7.25 13.76
CA ALA A 204 -21.49 7.86 13.29
C ALA A 204 -21.17 7.44 11.84
N ASN A 205 -21.34 6.15 11.54
CA ASN A 205 -21.11 5.62 10.18
C ASN A 205 -22.10 6.20 9.17
N ARG A 206 -23.40 6.20 9.50
CA ARG A 206 -24.44 6.75 8.62
C ARG A 206 -24.22 8.24 8.35
N PHE A 207 -23.85 8.99 9.37
CA PHE A 207 -23.52 10.41 9.21
C PHE A 207 -22.34 10.60 8.25
N CYS A 208 -21.24 9.83 8.41
CA CYS A 208 -20.09 9.92 7.53
C CYS A 208 -20.40 9.47 6.10
N ALA A 209 -21.26 8.47 5.91
CA ALA A 209 -21.72 8.06 4.58
C ALA A 209 -22.51 9.16 3.89
N ASN A 210 -23.48 9.77 4.58
CA ASN A 210 -24.26 10.88 4.06
C ASN A 210 -23.38 12.09 3.75
N TRP A 211 -22.32 12.34 4.54
CA TRP A 211 -21.38 13.42 4.26
C TRP A 211 -20.68 13.27 2.91
N ILE A 212 -20.47 12.04 2.44
CA ILE A 212 -19.93 11.80 1.08
C ILE A 212 -20.91 12.34 0.04
N GLU A 213 -22.22 12.07 0.19
CA GLU A 213 -23.26 12.59 -0.69
C GLU A 213 -23.29 14.11 -0.68
N ASP A 214 -23.27 14.72 0.52
CA ASP A 214 -23.24 16.17 0.67
C ASP A 214 -22.04 16.80 -0.06
N VAL A 215 -20.85 16.19 0.05
CA VAL A 215 -19.67 16.65 -0.67
C VAL A 215 -19.86 16.51 -2.19
N ILE A 216 -20.41 15.40 -2.68
CA ILE A 216 -20.69 15.22 -4.10
C ILE A 216 -21.62 16.33 -4.63
N VAL A 217 -22.69 16.63 -3.89
CA VAL A 217 -23.67 17.65 -4.29
C VAL A 217 -23.04 19.05 -4.29
N ASN A 218 -22.31 19.40 -3.24
CA ASN A 218 -21.73 20.75 -3.08
C ASN A 218 -20.53 21.00 -4.01
N GLU A 219 -19.80 19.96 -4.41
CA GLU A 219 -18.63 20.05 -5.29
C GLU A 219 -18.98 19.94 -6.79
N ASN A 220 -20.26 19.92 -7.14
CA ASN A 220 -20.80 19.64 -8.46
C ASN A 220 -20.60 18.17 -8.87
N PRO A 221 -21.67 17.33 -8.87
CA PRO A 221 -21.63 15.91 -9.22
C PRO A 221 -20.95 15.61 -10.57
N ASP A 222 -21.03 16.54 -11.54
CA ASP A 222 -20.39 16.40 -12.84
C ASP A 222 -18.85 16.54 -12.80
N THR A 223 -18.29 16.89 -11.66
CA THR A 223 -16.84 16.94 -11.47
C THR A 223 -16.27 15.77 -10.66
N ILE A 224 -17.13 14.99 -10.01
CA ILE A 224 -16.70 13.86 -9.18
C ILE A 224 -16.49 12.63 -10.04
N ALA A 225 -15.28 12.12 -10.02
CA ALA A 225 -14.84 10.94 -10.77
C ALA A 225 -15.01 9.63 -9.98
N GLY A 226 -14.84 9.69 -8.65
CA GLY A 226 -14.97 8.49 -7.83
C GLY A 226 -14.73 8.75 -6.35
N VAL A 227 -15.04 7.71 -5.56
CA VAL A 227 -14.78 7.66 -4.11
C VAL A 227 -13.77 6.55 -3.85
N LEU A 228 -12.74 6.84 -3.05
CA LEU A 228 -11.69 5.90 -2.69
C LEU A 228 -11.77 5.60 -1.19
N LEU A 229 -12.05 4.35 -0.85
CA LEU A 229 -12.25 3.90 0.52
C LEU A 229 -11.40 2.66 0.83
N GLU A 230 -11.01 2.51 2.10
CA GLU A 230 -10.49 1.27 2.64
C GLU A 230 -11.63 0.50 3.31
N PRO A 231 -11.91 -0.76 2.94
CA PRO A 231 -12.93 -1.58 3.63
C PRO A 231 -12.61 -1.79 5.11
N ILE A 232 -11.33 -1.84 5.44
CA ILE A 232 -10.81 -1.79 6.82
C ILE A 232 -9.71 -0.71 6.83
N CYS A 233 -10.00 0.40 7.47
CA CYS A 233 -9.05 1.52 7.53
C CYS A 233 -7.95 1.23 8.54
N ASN A 234 -6.80 0.78 8.03
CA ASN A 234 -5.71 0.30 8.84
C ASN A 234 -5.04 1.42 9.64
N THR A 235 -4.72 2.53 8.99
CA THR A 235 -4.04 3.67 9.60
C THR A 235 -4.91 4.46 10.58
N ALA A 236 -6.22 4.23 10.58
CA ALA A 236 -7.15 4.77 11.55
C ALA A 236 -7.26 3.92 12.85
N GLY A 237 -6.43 2.87 12.98
CA GLY A 237 -6.49 1.92 14.10
C GLY A 237 -7.25 0.64 13.79
N ILE A 238 -7.17 0.17 12.54
CA ILE A 238 -7.86 -1.04 12.04
C ILE A 238 -9.37 -0.91 12.20
N VAL A 239 -9.90 0.20 11.71
CA VAL A 239 -11.33 0.51 11.82
C VAL A 239 -12.09 -0.10 10.64
N LYS A 240 -13.08 -0.91 10.97
CA LYS A 240 -14.05 -1.43 10.00
C LYS A 240 -15.36 -0.61 10.11
N PRO A 241 -15.73 0.14 9.08
CA PRO A 241 -17.06 0.74 8.99
C PRO A 241 -18.15 -0.33 8.97
N THR A 242 -19.38 0.07 9.22
CA THR A 242 -20.53 -0.85 9.13
C THR A 242 -20.83 -1.23 7.68
N ALA A 243 -21.53 -2.35 7.46
CA ALA A 243 -21.96 -2.73 6.12
C ALA A 243 -22.88 -1.66 5.49
N GLU A 244 -23.69 -0.98 6.30
CA GLU A 244 -24.57 0.11 5.86
C GLU A 244 -23.79 1.34 5.35
N TYR A 245 -22.56 1.56 5.82
CA TYR A 245 -21.70 2.65 5.35
C TYR A 245 -21.36 2.49 3.87
N PHE A 246 -21.14 1.26 3.38
CA PHE A 246 -20.78 0.94 1.99
C PHE A 246 -22.02 0.77 1.11
#